data_cbd37a63d9c4da9ba2562a3f29174aba
#
_entry.id   cbd37a63d9c4da9ba2562a3f29174aba
#
_cell.length_a   1.000
_cell.length_b   1.000
_cell.length_c   1.000
_cell.angle_alpha   90.00
_cell.angle_beta   90.00
_cell.angle_gamma   90.00
#
_symmetry.space_group_name_H-M   'P 1'
#
loop_
_entity.id
_entity.type
_entity.pdbx_description
1 polymer ?
#
loop_
_entity_poly.entity_id
_entity_poly.type
_entity_poly.pdbx_seq_one_letter_code
_entity_poly.pdbx_strand_id
1 'polypeptide(L)'
;MADYSDTGLGKDSAYSDQYDASLLYPIPRTKARGADASATLPFVGVDLWTAFEISWLNSHGLPQLAIGEFIFPCTSSAIVESKSFKLYLNSFIQTQFSSMEEVHKILTADLVAATGATVDVLLYDIAEYNGFKPISEPDGICIDNQPLAIDAYQPQPGFLSADSSLRVTETVYSHLLKTNCPVTDQPDWASVYISYTGPAIDRAGLLKYIVSFRQHQDFHEQCVEKIFTDIMQRCAPTELSVYARYMRRGGLDINPFRSTVQTIPPSYRQVRQ
;
A
#
# COMPACT_ATOMS: atom_id res chain seq x y z
N MET A 1 13.76 -13.80 5.58
CA MET A 1 12.92 -13.33 4.45
C MET A 1 11.94 -14.44 4.09
N ALA A 2 10.68 -14.09 3.87
CA ALA A 2 9.71 -15.06 3.38
C ALA A 2 10.06 -15.50 1.95
N ASP A 3 9.84 -16.78 1.61
CA ASP A 3 10.07 -17.31 0.27
C ASP A 3 8.85 -17.02 -0.63
N TYR A 4 9.08 -16.33 -1.73
CA TYR A 4 8.08 -15.97 -2.75
C TYR A 4 8.38 -16.58 -4.13
N SER A 5 9.25 -17.59 -4.20
CA SER A 5 9.65 -18.25 -5.45
C SER A 5 8.48 -18.88 -6.22
N ASP A 6 7.38 -19.19 -5.52
CA ASP A 6 6.16 -19.78 -6.11
C ASP A 6 5.29 -18.75 -6.84
N THR A 7 5.58 -17.43 -6.70
CA THR A 7 4.81 -16.40 -7.37
C THR A 7 5.16 -16.29 -8.86
N GLY A 8 4.27 -15.72 -9.68
CA GLY A 8 4.54 -15.39 -11.09
C GLY A 8 5.52 -14.22 -11.29
N LEU A 9 6.01 -13.62 -10.18
CA LEU A 9 6.96 -12.51 -10.22
C LEU A 9 8.31 -12.93 -10.82
N GLY A 10 8.87 -12.08 -11.68
CA GLY A 10 10.17 -12.33 -12.32
C GLY A 10 10.15 -13.36 -13.45
N LYS A 11 9.01 -14.02 -13.74
CA LYS A 11 8.85 -14.96 -14.86
C LYS A 11 8.28 -14.25 -16.09
N ASP A 12 8.54 -14.80 -17.28
CA ASP A 12 7.86 -14.38 -18.51
C ASP A 12 6.36 -14.59 -18.35
N SER A 13 5.57 -13.59 -18.73
CA SER A 13 4.11 -13.62 -18.59
C SER A 13 3.47 -13.40 -19.95
N ALA A 14 2.54 -14.31 -20.31
CA ALA A 14 1.62 -14.04 -21.40
C ALA A 14 0.60 -12.98 -20.94
N TYR A 15 0.43 -11.92 -21.72
CA TYR A 15 -0.62 -10.96 -21.50
C TYR A 15 -1.91 -11.48 -22.14
N SER A 16 -2.85 -11.95 -21.29
CA SER A 16 -4.20 -12.26 -21.75
C SER A 16 -4.95 -10.95 -21.96
N ASP A 17 -5.67 -10.83 -23.07
CA ASP A 17 -6.57 -9.72 -23.36
C ASP A 17 -8.07 -10.11 -23.22
N GLN A 18 -8.33 -11.36 -22.83
CA GLN A 18 -9.64 -11.90 -22.52
C GLN A 18 -9.75 -12.14 -21.02
N TYR A 19 -10.89 -11.77 -20.44
CA TYR A 19 -11.14 -11.89 -19.01
C TYR A 19 -10.82 -13.28 -18.47
N ASP A 20 -10.01 -13.29 -17.42
CA ASP A 20 -9.57 -14.49 -16.74
C ASP A 20 -9.32 -14.23 -15.25
N ALA A 21 -10.25 -14.64 -14.40
CA ALA A 21 -10.13 -14.51 -12.94
C ALA A 21 -9.00 -15.36 -12.35
N SER A 22 -8.57 -16.42 -13.03
CA SER A 22 -7.51 -17.33 -12.55
C SER A 22 -6.12 -16.69 -12.54
N LEU A 23 -5.98 -15.51 -13.15
CA LEU A 23 -4.75 -14.72 -13.11
C LEU A 23 -4.45 -14.13 -11.73
N LEU A 24 -5.46 -13.98 -10.87
CA LEU A 24 -5.27 -13.48 -9.50
C LEU A 24 -4.49 -14.48 -8.65
N TYR A 25 -3.38 -14.04 -8.06
CA TYR A 25 -2.56 -14.86 -7.19
C TYR A 25 -2.59 -14.35 -5.75
N PRO A 26 -3.30 -15.03 -4.82
CA PRO A 26 -3.33 -14.66 -3.41
C PRO A 26 -2.05 -15.09 -2.69
N ILE A 27 -1.50 -14.19 -1.87
CA ILE A 27 -0.37 -14.46 -0.98
C ILE A 27 -0.87 -14.43 0.46
N PRO A 28 -0.83 -15.55 1.21
CA PRO A 28 -1.24 -15.57 2.60
C PRO A 28 -0.46 -14.56 3.44
N ARG A 29 -1.14 -13.70 4.21
CA ARG A 29 -0.47 -12.74 5.10
C ARG A 29 0.36 -13.41 6.19
N THR A 30 0.04 -14.66 6.54
CA THR A 30 0.81 -15.48 7.49
C THR A 30 2.24 -15.73 7.04
N LYS A 31 2.54 -15.69 5.74
CA LYS A 31 3.93 -15.84 5.23
C LYS A 31 4.87 -14.76 5.83
N ALA A 32 4.39 -13.55 6.01
CA ALA A 32 5.18 -12.45 6.57
C ALA A 32 4.97 -12.25 8.07
N ARG A 33 3.74 -12.42 8.54
CA ARG A 33 3.37 -12.20 9.94
C ARG A 33 3.77 -13.35 10.87
N GLY A 34 4.13 -14.53 10.31
CA GLY A 34 4.42 -15.74 11.06
C GLY A 34 3.18 -16.55 11.43
N ALA A 35 3.39 -17.74 11.99
CA ALA A 35 2.31 -18.68 12.35
C ALA A 35 1.41 -18.15 13.49
N ASP A 36 1.92 -17.25 14.32
CA ASP A 36 1.17 -16.59 15.41
C ASP A 36 0.26 -15.45 14.93
N ALA A 37 0.09 -15.29 13.61
CA ALA A 37 -0.82 -14.30 13.02
C ALA A 37 -2.31 -14.50 13.39
N SER A 38 -2.66 -15.56 14.16
CA SER A 38 -3.95 -15.70 14.84
C SER A 38 -4.07 -14.81 16.09
N ALA A 39 -2.96 -14.24 16.58
CA ALA A 39 -2.99 -13.23 17.64
C ALA A 39 -3.70 -11.96 17.14
N THR A 40 -4.37 -11.26 18.04
CA THR A 40 -4.99 -9.96 17.74
C THR A 40 -3.95 -9.01 17.18
N LEU A 41 -4.16 -8.51 15.97
CA LEU A 41 -3.26 -7.53 15.35
C LEU A 41 -3.16 -6.28 16.23
N PRO A 42 -1.97 -5.68 16.41
CA PRO A 42 -1.80 -4.46 17.21
C PRO A 42 -2.33 -3.21 16.49
N PHE A 43 -2.92 -3.37 15.32
CA PHE A 43 -3.44 -2.30 14.47
C PHE A 43 -4.72 -2.72 13.76
N VAL A 44 -5.46 -1.72 13.32
CA VAL A 44 -6.50 -1.78 12.30
C VAL A 44 -6.01 -1.04 11.05
N GLY A 45 -6.75 -1.13 9.94
CA GLY A 45 -6.41 -0.39 8.73
C GLY A 45 -6.68 -1.16 7.45
N VAL A 46 -6.20 -0.60 6.36
CA VAL A 46 -6.46 -1.07 4.99
C VAL A 46 -5.22 -0.96 4.11
N ASP A 47 -5.24 -1.67 3.00
CA ASP A 47 -4.35 -1.45 1.86
C ASP A 47 -5.20 -0.81 0.76
N LEU A 48 -4.96 0.48 0.49
CA LEU A 48 -5.65 1.23 -0.56
C LEU A 48 -4.85 1.11 -1.87
N TRP A 49 -5.43 0.47 -2.86
CA TRP A 49 -4.84 0.33 -4.19
C TRP A 49 -5.59 1.20 -5.18
N THR A 50 -4.88 1.88 -6.06
CA THR A 50 -5.49 2.66 -7.14
C THR A 50 -4.97 2.17 -8.49
N ALA A 51 -5.87 1.69 -9.34
CA ALA A 51 -5.59 1.37 -10.73
C ALA A 51 -6.08 2.52 -11.62
N PHE A 52 -5.16 3.14 -12.34
CA PHE A 52 -5.43 4.32 -13.17
C PHE A 52 -5.86 3.99 -14.59
N GLU A 53 -5.77 2.71 -14.98
CA GLU A 53 -6.06 2.24 -16.34
C GLU A 53 -6.85 0.93 -16.25
N ILE A 54 -8.16 1.02 -15.97
CA ILE A 54 -9.09 -0.11 -16.10
C ILE A 54 -9.86 0.09 -17.39
N SER A 55 -9.73 -0.84 -18.34
CA SER A 55 -10.37 -0.72 -19.64
C SER A 55 -11.09 -1.99 -20.04
N TRP A 56 -12.21 -1.84 -20.75
CA TRP A 56 -13.00 -2.94 -21.33
C TRP A 56 -13.69 -2.45 -22.60
N LEU A 57 -14.35 -3.35 -23.33
CA LEU A 57 -15.18 -3.00 -24.47
C LEU A 57 -16.66 -2.95 -24.05
N ASN A 58 -17.41 -1.94 -24.51
CA ASN A 58 -18.86 -1.95 -24.39
C ASN A 58 -19.48 -2.92 -25.40
N SER A 59 -20.81 -3.06 -25.38
CA SER A 59 -21.57 -3.94 -26.31
C SER A 59 -21.37 -3.66 -27.80
N HIS A 60 -20.84 -2.49 -28.16
CA HIS A 60 -20.53 -2.09 -29.53
C HIS A 60 -19.04 -2.21 -29.88
N GLY A 61 -18.20 -2.75 -28.97
CA GLY A 61 -16.77 -2.86 -29.18
C GLY A 61 -16.00 -1.56 -29.00
N LEU A 62 -16.64 -0.50 -28.45
CA LEU A 62 -15.95 0.76 -28.12
C LEU A 62 -15.27 0.63 -26.76
N PRO A 63 -13.94 0.93 -26.66
CA PRO A 63 -13.25 0.93 -25.39
C PRO A 63 -13.88 1.89 -24.36
N GLN A 64 -14.00 1.41 -23.13
CA GLN A 64 -14.38 2.16 -21.96
C GLN A 64 -13.17 2.25 -21.02
N LEU A 65 -13.14 3.26 -20.18
CA LEU A 65 -12.04 3.52 -19.27
C LEU A 65 -12.55 3.97 -17.90
N ALA A 66 -11.95 3.46 -16.84
CA ALA A 66 -12.22 3.87 -15.46
C ALA A 66 -10.94 3.92 -14.62
N ILE A 67 -10.98 4.72 -13.55
CA ILE A 67 -10.03 4.63 -12.44
C ILE A 67 -10.72 3.83 -11.34
N GLY A 68 -10.01 2.86 -10.76
CA GLY A 68 -10.53 2.02 -9.68
C GLY A 68 -9.75 2.20 -8.39
N GLU A 69 -10.44 2.38 -7.27
CA GLU A 69 -9.88 2.24 -5.93
C GLU A 69 -10.36 0.92 -5.32
N PHE A 70 -9.42 0.17 -4.76
CA PHE A 70 -9.65 -1.12 -4.13
C PHE A 70 -9.16 -1.04 -2.69
N ILE A 71 -10.06 -1.27 -1.73
CA ILE A 71 -9.78 -1.13 -0.30
C ILE A 71 -9.81 -2.52 0.32
N PHE A 72 -8.63 -3.05 0.58
CA PHE A 72 -8.44 -4.37 1.19
C PHE A 72 -8.27 -4.20 2.69
N PRO A 73 -9.07 -4.87 3.55
CA PRO A 73 -8.86 -4.81 4.99
C PRO A 73 -7.52 -5.48 5.35
N CYS A 74 -6.77 -4.89 6.28
CA CYS A 74 -5.52 -5.49 6.75
C CYS A 74 -5.71 -6.86 7.43
N THR A 75 -6.96 -7.19 7.77
CA THR A 75 -7.37 -8.47 8.36
C THR A 75 -7.69 -9.56 7.34
N SER A 76 -7.65 -9.27 6.03
CA SER A 76 -7.84 -10.28 4.98
C SER A 76 -6.85 -11.44 5.15
N SER A 77 -7.24 -12.64 4.78
CA SER A 77 -6.38 -13.84 4.88
C SER A 77 -5.18 -13.78 3.94
N ALA A 78 -5.32 -13.08 2.81
CA ALA A 78 -4.28 -12.91 1.81
C ALA A 78 -4.23 -11.47 1.28
N ILE A 79 -3.07 -11.08 0.75
CA ILE A 79 -2.90 -9.97 -0.19
C ILE A 79 -2.93 -10.54 -1.60
N VAL A 80 -3.28 -9.73 -2.59
CA VAL A 80 -3.13 -10.09 -4.01
C VAL A 80 -1.73 -9.74 -4.46
N GLU A 81 -1.07 -10.62 -5.22
CA GLU A 81 0.23 -10.31 -5.80
C GLU A 81 0.08 -9.24 -6.90
N SER A 82 0.87 -8.17 -6.84
CA SER A 82 0.64 -6.97 -7.64
C SER A 82 0.82 -7.15 -9.16
N LYS A 83 1.73 -8.03 -9.62
CA LYS A 83 1.89 -8.34 -11.03
C LYS A 83 0.69 -9.15 -11.55
N SER A 84 0.23 -10.11 -10.76
CA SER A 84 -0.94 -10.90 -11.07
C SER A 84 -2.20 -10.04 -11.17
N PHE A 85 -2.34 -9.05 -10.28
CA PHE A 85 -3.45 -8.11 -10.34
C PHE A 85 -3.43 -7.24 -11.61
N LYS A 86 -2.24 -6.78 -12.02
CA LYS A 86 -2.09 -6.05 -13.29
C LYS A 86 -2.42 -6.91 -14.50
N LEU A 87 -2.00 -8.18 -14.51
CA LEU A 87 -2.35 -9.13 -15.58
C LEU A 87 -3.85 -9.41 -15.59
N TYR A 88 -4.47 -9.55 -14.42
CA TYR A 88 -5.91 -9.70 -14.27
C TYR A 88 -6.67 -8.50 -14.84
N LEU A 89 -6.31 -7.26 -14.47
CA LEU A 89 -6.92 -6.06 -15.05
C LEU A 89 -6.69 -5.96 -16.56
N ASN A 90 -5.51 -6.37 -17.05
CA ASN A 90 -5.24 -6.41 -18.49
C ASN A 90 -6.16 -7.39 -19.24
N SER A 91 -6.60 -8.47 -18.60
CA SER A 91 -7.48 -9.46 -19.25
C SER A 91 -8.87 -8.89 -19.62
N PHE A 92 -9.27 -7.75 -19.08
CA PHE A 92 -10.53 -7.07 -19.40
C PHE A 92 -10.52 -6.35 -20.75
N ILE A 93 -9.32 -5.95 -21.27
CA ILE A 93 -9.19 -4.94 -22.33
C ILE A 93 -9.86 -5.27 -23.66
N GLN A 94 -10.04 -6.54 -24.00
CA GLN A 94 -10.73 -7.01 -25.20
C GLN A 94 -12.02 -7.79 -24.86
N THR A 95 -12.43 -7.79 -23.59
CA THR A 95 -13.69 -8.41 -23.18
C THR A 95 -14.82 -7.38 -23.21
N GLN A 96 -15.99 -7.81 -23.72
CA GLN A 96 -17.19 -6.96 -23.74
C GLN A 96 -17.95 -7.10 -22.44
N PHE A 97 -18.25 -5.95 -21.82
CA PHE A 97 -19.16 -5.83 -20.67
C PHE A 97 -20.23 -4.78 -20.97
N SER A 98 -21.45 -5.01 -20.51
CA SER A 98 -22.59 -4.16 -20.82
C SER A 98 -22.54 -2.79 -20.13
N SER A 99 -21.83 -2.70 -18.98
CA SER A 99 -21.75 -1.48 -18.18
C SER A 99 -20.58 -1.51 -17.20
N MET A 100 -20.22 -0.34 -16.66
CA MET A 100 -19.25 -0.21 -15.54
C MET A 100 -19.76 -0.95 -14.30
N GLU A 101 -21.07 -1.02 -14.07
CA GLU A 101 -21.65 -1.75 -12.94
C GLU A 101 -21.41 -3.27 -13.04
N GLU A 102 -21.45 -3.84 -14.23
CA GLU A 102 -21.12 -5.25 -14.47
C GLU A 102 -19.63 -5.49 -14.15
N VAL A 103 -18.74 -4.64 -14.64
CA VAL A 103 -17.30 -4.71 -14.34
C VAL A 103 -17.05 -4.60 -12.84
N HIS A 104 -17.73 -3.67 -12.16
CA HIS A 104 -17.64 -3.52 -10.70
C HIS A 104 -18.04 -4.80 -9.95
N LYS A 105 -19.15 -5.45 -10.34
CA LYS A 105 -19.62 -6.70 -9.71
C LYS A 105 -18.60 -7.82 -9.86
N ILE A 106 -18.02 -7.96 -11.05
CA ILE A 106 -17.01 -8.98 -11.35
C ILE A 106 -15.74 -8.73 -10.51
N LEU A 107 -15.20 -7.51 -10.56
CA LEU A 107 -14.02 -7.13 -9.78
C LEU A 107 -14.22 -7.41 -8.29
N THR A 108 -15.38 -7.04 -7.74
CA THR A 108 -15.70 -7.26 -6.33
C THR A 108 -15.74 -8.75 -6.00
N ALA A 109 -16.44 -9.56 -6.80
CA ALA A 109 -16.58 -10.99 -6.56
C ALA A 109 -15.23 -11.71 -6.61
N ASP A 110 -14.40 -11.43 -7.61
CA ASP A 110 -13.10 -12.07 -7.80
C ASP A 110 -12.12 -11.71 -6.69
N LEU A 111 -12.09 -10.43 -6.27
CA LEU A 111 -11.20 -9.99 -5.21
C LEU A 111 -11.61 -10.52 -3.84
N VAL A 112 -12.91 -10.62 -3.56
CA VAL A 112 -13.42 -11.30 -2.35
C VAL A 112 -13.00 -12.77 -2.35
N ALA A 113 -13.13 -13.46 -3.47
CA ALA A 113 -12.72 -14.86 -3.59
C ALA A 113 -11.21 -15.03 -3.39
N ALA A 114 -10.39 -14.15 -3.97
CA ALA A 114 -8.94 -14.22 -3.86
C ALA A 114 -8.42 -13.89 -2.47
N THR A 115 -9.02 -12.92 -1.75
CA THR A 115 -8.50 -12.43 -0.47
C THR A 115 -9.14 -13.04 0.76
N GLY A 116 -10.32 -13.67 0.59
CA GLY A 116 -11.11 -14.22 1.69
C GLY A 116 -11.71 -13.15 2.61
N ALA A 117 -11.89 -11.92 2.12
CA ALA A 117 -12.45 -10.81 2.88
C ALA A 117 -13.29 -9.90 1.98
N THR A 118 -14.21 -9.13 2.57
CA THR A 118 -14.92 -8.07 1.85
C THR A 118 -13.92 -7.03 1.36
N VAL A 119 -13.97 -6.71 0.07
CA VAL A 119 -13.15 -5.68 -0.57
C VAL A 119 -14.10 -4.60 -1.08
N ASP A 120 -13.87 -3.34 -0.69
CA ASP A 120 -14.60 -2.23 -1.27
C ASP A 120 -13.95 -1.86 -2.61
N VAL A 121 -14.75 -1.84 -3.67
CA VAL A 121 -14.34 -1.46 -5.02
C VAL A 121 -15.08 -0.21 -5.41
N LEU A 122 -14.36 0.82 -5.81
CA LEU A 122 -14.92 2.09 -6.28
C LEU A 122 -14.41 2.35 -7.68
N LEU A 123 -15.31 2.49 -8.65
CA LEU A 123 -14.96 2.84 -10.03
C LEU A 123 -15.41 4.27 -10.32
N TYR A 124 -14.55 5.03 -10.94
CA TYR A 124 -14.78 6.44 -11.28
C TYR A 124 -14.55 6.68 -12.77
N ASP A 125 -15.39 7.50 -13.36
CA ASP A 125 -15.01 8.19 -14.59
C ASP A 125 -13.79 9.09 -14.35
N ILE A 126 -12.94 9.24 -15.37
CA ILE A 126 -11.70 10.06 -15.26
C ILE A 126 -12.01 11.50 -14.84
N ALA A 127 -13.06 12.09 -15.37
CA ALA A 127 -13.44 13.46 -15.05
C ALA A 127 -13.92 13.59 -13.59
N GLU A 128 -14.69 12.62 -13.11
CA GLU A 128 -15.16 12.56 -11.71
C GLU A 128 -14.00 12.36 -10.74
N TYR A 129 -13.10 11.43 -11.03
CA TYR A 129 -11.96 11.14 -10.16
C TYR A 129 -11.08 12.38 -9.91
N ASN A 130 -10.83 13.17 -10.94
CA ASN A 130 -10.05 14.40 -10.81
C ASN A 130 -10.71 15.45 -9.88
N GLY A 131 -12.04 15.47 -9.81
CA GLY A 131 -12.80 16.32 -8.88
C GLY A 131 -12.74 15.82 -7.43
N PHE A 132 -12.81 14.50 -7.22
CA PHE A 132 -12.83 13.89 -5.88
C PHE A 132 -11.45 13.73 -5.24
N LYS A 133 -10.40 13.59 -6.04
CA LYS A 133 -9.02 13.32 -5.58
C LYS A 133 -8.04 14.36 -6.13
N PRO A 134 -8.14 15.62 -5.72
CA PRO A 134 -7.15 16.62 -6.13
C PRO A 134 -5.76 16.26 -5.62
N ILE A 135 -4.74 16.70 -6.34
CA ILE A 135 -3.36 16.60 -5.87
C ILE A 135 -3.21 17.55 -4.69
N SER A 136 -2.79 17.03 -3.54
CA SER A 136 -2.57 17.80 -2.32
C SER A 136 -1.44 17.21 -1.49
N GLU A 137 -0.86 18.04 -0.65
CA GLU A 137 0.06 17.60 0.41
C GLU A 137 -0.72 17.56 1.73
N PRO A 138 -0.55 16.51 2.53
CA PRO A 138 -1.17 16.46 3.85
C PRO A 138 -0.55 17.44 4.81
N ASP A 139 -1.32 17.89 5.79
CA ASP A 139 -0.82 18.66 6.91
C ASP A 139 0.20 17.86 7.72
N GLY A 140 1.29 18.52 8.12
CA GLY A 140 2.33 17.88 8.92
C GLY A 140 3.69 18.55 8.79
N ILE A 141 4.67 17.99 9.48
CA ILE A 141 6.05 18.49 9.52
C ILE A 141 6.92 17.58 8.68
N CYS A 142 7.46 18.11 7.58
CA CYS A 142 8.45 17.40 6.78
C CYS A 142 9.77 17.28 7.55
N ILE A 143 10.25 16.04 7.72
CA ILE A 143 11.49 15.78 8.46
C ILE A 143 12.71 15.53 7.55
N ASP A 144 12.60 15.71 6.25
CA ASP A 144 13.65 15.35 5.28
C ASP A 144 14.90 16.25 5.38
N ASN A 145 14.74 17.47 5.87
CA ASN A 145 15.83 18.43 5.94
C ASN A 145 16.51 18.42 7.34
N GLN A 146 17.17 17.31 7.67
CA GLN A 146 17.94 17.17 8.93
C GLN A 146 19.45 17.11 8.63
N PRO A 147 20.30 17.82 9.40
CA PRO A 147 21.75 17.81 9.23
C PRO A 147 22.34 16.54 9.85
N LEU A 148 22.16 15.40 9.18
CA LEU A 148 22.62 14.10 9.69
C LEU A 148 23.33 13.28 8.62
N ALA A 149 24.25 12.40 9.06
CA ALA A 149 24.88 11.39 8.23
C ALA A 149 24.12 10.06 8.32
N ILE A 150 24.05 9.34 7.21
CA ILE A 150 23.40 8.03 7.07
C ILE A 150 24.46 7.03 6.62
N ASP A 151 24.55 5.91 7.33
CA ASP A 151 25.50 4.83 7.06
C ASP A 151 24.85 3.43 7.10
N ALA A 152 23.53 3.37 7.31
CA ALA A 152 22.76 2.12 7.39
C ALA A 152 21.58 2.15 6.40
N TYR A 153 21.47 1.07 5.60
CA TYR A 153 20.45 0.92 4.55
C TYR A 153 19.66 -0.40 4.65
N GLN A 154 19.71 -1.04 5.84
CA GLN A 154 18.79 -2.09 6.26
C GLN A 154 18.05 -1.62 7.53
N PRO A 155 16.79 -1.99 7.74
CA PRO A 155 15.97 -1.50 8.84
C PRO A 155 16.67 -1.57 10.20
N GLN A 156 16.82 -0.42 10.85
CA GLN A 156 17.50 -0.28 12.13
C GLN A 156 16.57 0.35 13.17
N PRO A 157 15.73 -0.45 13.87
CA PRO A 157 14.82 0.07 14.90
C PRO A 157 15.55 0.77 16.07
N GLY A 158 16.86 0.50 16.23
CA GLY A 158 17.69 1.16 17.24
C GLY A 158 17.87 2.66 17.04
N PHE A 159 17.57 3.21 15.86
CA PHE A 159 17.56 4.66 15.62
C PHE A 159 16.33 5.35 16.22
N LEU A 160 15.25 4.61 16.49
CA LEU A 160 14.03 5.16 17.06
C LEU A 160 14.18 5.40 18.56
N SER A 161 13.88 6.63 18.97
CA SER A 161 13.80 7.05 20.37
C SER A 161 12.74 8.14 20.53
N ALA A 162 12.28 8.33 21.77
CA ALA A 162 11.32 9.36 22.09
C ALA A 162 11.59 9.94 23.49
N ASP A 163 11.34 11.24 23.68
CA ASP A 163 11.44 11.92 24.96
C ASP A 163 10.16 11.73 25.77
N SER A 164 10.22 10.90 26.81
CA SER A 164 9.09 10.62 27.69
C SER A 164 8.65 11.81 28.56
N SER A 165 9.51 12.83 28.70
CA SER A 165 9.17 14.05 29.46
C SER A 165 8.30 15.01 28.67
N LEU A 166 8.26 14.88 27.34
CA LEU A 166 7.47 15.73 26.44
C LEU A 166 6.42 14.91 25.71
N ARG A 167 5.14 15.27 25.88
CA ARG A 167 4.03 14.64 25.13
C ARG A 167 3.51 15.59 24.06
N VAL A 168 3.30 15.01 22.86
CA VAL A 168 2.83 15.75 21.69
C VAL A 168 1.72 15.00 20.99
N THR A 169 0.92 15.71 20.19
CA THR A 169 0.07 15.18 19.13
C THR A 169 0.49 15.87 17.85
N GLU A 170 1.09 15.13 16.94
CA GLU A 170 1.61 15.70 15.70
C GLU A 170 1.58 14.68 14.55
N THR A 171 1.66 15.21 13.34
CA THR A 171 1.94 14.45 12.12
C THR A 171 3.31 14.88 11.59
N VAL A 172 4.19 13.91 11.41
CA VAL A 172 5.47 14.09 10.71
C VAL A 172 5.47 13.24 9.45
N TYR A 173 6.20 13.67 8.42
CA TYR A 173 6.31 12.91 7.19
C TYR A 173 7.67 13.01 6.54
N SER A 174 7.98 12.00 5.69
CA SER A 174 9.19 11.97 4.87
C SER A 174 8.85 11.48 3.46
N HIS A 175 9.48 12.10 2.45
CA HIS A 175 9.44 11.66 1.05
C HIS A 175 10.59 10.70 0.69
N LEU A 176 11.43 10.33 1.66
CA LEU A 176 12.67 9.58 1.44
C LEU A 176 12.52 8.07 1.68
N LEU A 177 11.31 7.58 2.01
CA LEU A 177 11.10 6.15 2.10
C LEU A 177 11.34 5.51 0.73
N LYS A 178 12.19 4.49 0.72
CA LYS A 178 12.48 3.66 -0.46
C LYS A 178 12.69 2.23 0.00
N THR A 179 12.03 1.31 -0.66
CA THR A 179 12.19 -0.14 -0.49
C THR A 179 12.47 -0.80 -1.83
N ASN A 180 12.65 -2.11 -1.86
CA ASN A 180 12.75 -2.89 -3.08
C ASN A 180 11.66 -3.96 -3.11
N CYS A 181 11.17 -4.27 -4.29
CA CYS A 181 10.32 -5.43 -4.51
C CYS A 181 11.05 -6.72 -4.07
N PRO A 182 10.43 -7.61 -3.28
CA PRO A 182 11.10 -8.79 -2.75
C PRO A 182 11.46 -9.83 -3.82
N VAL A 183 10.96 -9.68 -5.06
CA VAL A 183 11.15 -10.65 -6.14
C VAL A 183 11.99 -10.10 -7.28
N THR A 184 11.78 -8.83 -7.70
CA THR A 184 12.44 -8.24 -8.86
C THR A 184 13.55 -7.27 -8.51
N ASP A 185 13.75 -6.98 -7.21
CA ASP A 185 14.67 -5.96 -6.68
C ASP A 185 14.43 -4.55 -7.23
N GLN A 186 13.30 -4.35 -7.91
CA GLN A 186 12.93 -3.05 -8.47
C GLN A 186 12.60 -2.06 -7.34
N PRO A 187 13.08 -0.78 -7.44
CA PRO A 187 12.85 0.20 -6.38
C PRO A 187 11.39 0.64 -6.29
N ASP A 188 10.91 0.76 -5.05
CA ASP A 188 9.61 1.27 -4.67
C ASP A 188 9.77 2.52 -3.81
N TRP A 189 9.43 3.68 -4.35
CA TRP A 189 9.55 4.98 -3.71
C TRP A 189 8.23 5.39 -3.06
N ALA A 190 8.31 5.96 -1.86
CA ALA A 190 7.11 6.39 -1.14
C ALA A 190 7.30 7.68 -0.34
N SER A 191 6.18 8.31 -0.02
CA SER A 191 6.07 9.24 1.08
C SER A 191 5.41 8.52 2.25
N VAL A 192 5.97 8.63 3.45
CA VAL A 192 5.41 8.02 4.66
C VAL A 192 4.96 9.11 5.63
N TYR A 193 3.75 8.97 6.14
CA TYR A 193 3.09 9.86 7.10
C TYR A 193 2.91 9.13 8.42
N ILE A 194 3.32 9.74 9.51
CA ILE A 194 3.29 9.18 10.85
C ILE A 194 2.57 10.21 11.73
N SER A 195 1.33 9.92 12.08
CA SER A 195 0.51 10.72 12.99
C SER A 195 0.47 10.00 14.33
N TYR A 196 0.79 10.69 15.41
CA TYR A 196 0.83 10.06 16.72
C TYR A 196 0.50 11.00 17.87
N THR A 197 0.04 10.41 18.97
CA THR A 197 -0.11 11.03 20.29
C THR A 197 0.76 10.26 21.27
N GLY A 198 1.73 10.93 21.92
CA GLY A 198 2.64 10.23 22.85
C GLY A 198 3.91 10.99 23.17
N PRO A 199 4.95 10.29 23.66
CA PRO A 199 6.28 10.84 23.83
C PRO A 199 6.81 11.44 22.53
N ALA A 200 7.47 12.60 22.60
CA ALA A 200 8.00 13.27 21.41
C ALA A 200 9.08 12.42 20.73
N ILE A 201 8.83 11.95 19.52
CA ILE A 201 9.76 11.12 18.75
C ILE A 201 10.94 12.00 18.27
N ASP A 202 12.17 11.51 18.45
CA ASP A 202 13.35 12.15 17.87
C ASP A 202 13.27 12.09 16.33
N ARG A 203 13.07 13.26 15.72
CA ARG A 203 12.88 13.37 14.26
C ARG A 203 14.12 12.99 13.46
N ALA A 204 15.31 13.21 14.01
CA ALA A 204 16.57 12.83 13.37
C ALA A 204 16.73 11.29 13.36
N GLY A 205 16.47 10.66 14.49
CA GLY A 205 16.44 9.19 14.60
C GLY A 205 15.35 8.56 13.73
N LEU A 206 14.15 9.16 13.69
CA LEU A 206 13.06 8.70 12.84
C LEU A 206 13.44 8.78 11.35
N LEU A 207 14.08 9.88 10.91
CA LEU A 207 14.53 9.99 9.52
C LEU A 207 15.61 8.96 9.20
N LYS A 208 16.60 8.73 10.09
CA LYS A 208 17.60 7.65 9.95
C LYS A 208 16.91 6.29 9.78
N TYR A 209 15.91 6.02 10.60
CA TYR A 209 15.14 4.78 10.55
C TYR A 209 14.42 4.63 9.22
N ILE A 210 13.69 5.66 8.74
CA ILE A 210 13.00 5.63 7.43
C ILE A 210 13.99 5.37 6.30
N VAL A 211 15.13 6.08 6.27
CA VAL A 211 16.15 5.92 5.23
C VAL A 211 16.82 4.54 5.28
N SER A 212 16.88 3.90 6.45
CA SER A 212 17.47 2.57 6.59
C SER A 212 16.71 1.48 5.79
N PHE A 213 15.48 1.73 5.35
CA PHE A 213 14.75 0.82 4.47
C PHE A 213 15.27 0.76 3.02
N ARG A 214 16.23 1.59 2.66
CA ARG A 214 16.64 1.83 1.26
C ARG A 214 17.06 0.58 0.48
N GLN A 215 17.54 -0.47 1.15
CA GLN A 215 17.86 -1.77 0.57
C GLN A 215 16.99 -2.92 1.12
N HIS A 216 15.94 -2.58 1.86
CA HIS A 216 15.01 -3.57 2.38
C HIS A 216 14.12 -4.10 1.25
N GLN A 217 13.92 -5.42 1.24
CA GLN A 217 13.09 -6.12 0.27
C GLN A 217 11.87 -6.68 0.98
N ASP A 218 10.69 -6.12 0.69
CA ASP A 218 9.42 -6.62 1.19
C ASP A 218 8.26 -6.02 0.39
N PHE A 219 7.04 -6.56 0.56
CA PHE A 219 5.84 -5.91 0.04
C PHE A 219 5.52 -4.62 0.81
N HIS A 220 4.84 -3.69 0.16
CA HIS A 220 4.50 -2.39 0.74
C HIS A 220 3.75 -2.52 2.07
N GLU A 221 2.79 -3.45 2.14
CA GLU A 221 1.98 -3.76 3.30
C GLU A 221 2.85 -4.17 4.51
N GLN A 222 3.81 -5.06 4.26
CA GLN A 222 4.72 -5.57 5.28
C GLN A 222 5.68 -4.49 5.77
N CYS A 223 6.17 -3.64 4.86
CA CYS A 223 7.01 -2.49 5.22
C CYS A 223 6.28 -1.54 6.18
N VAL A 224 5.01 -1.22 5.90
CA VAL A 224 4.21 -0.33 6.78
C VAL A 224 3.89 -1.00 8.11
N GLU A 225 3.57 -2.29 8.13
CA GLU A 225 3.37 -3.06 9.38
C GLU A 225 4.63 -3.08 10.23
N LYS A 226 5.80 -3.23 9.61
CA LYS A 226 7.08 -3.17 10.31
C LYS A 226 7.35 -1.79 10.87
N ILE A 227 7.16 -0.73 10.11
CA ILE A 227 7.32 0.66 10.58
C ILE A 227 6.39 0.93 11.76
N PHE A 228 5.11 0.53 11.66
CA PHE A 228 4.14 0.66 12.73
C PHE A 228 4.61 -0.05 14.01
N THR A 229 4.98 -1.32 13.88
CA THR A 229 5.37 -2.16 15.03
C THR A 229 6.64 -1.63 15.71
N ASP A 230 7.66 -1.25 14.91
CA ASP A 230 8.92 -0.73 15.44
C ASP A 230 8.71 0.59 16.20
N ILE A 231 7.88 1.51 15.68
CA ILE A 231 7.54 2.77 16.37
C ILE A 231 6.76 2.49 17.66
N MET A 232 5.75 1.62 17.63
CA MET A 232 5.01 1.23 18.83
C MET A 232 5.94 0.68 19.93
N GLN A 233 6.87 -0.19 19.56
CA GLN A 233 7.79 -0.82 20.51
C GLN A 233 8.86 0.14 21.05
N ARG A 234 9.38 1.03 20.21
CA ARG A 234 10.53 1.87 20.57
C ARG A 234 10.16 3.23 21.14
N CYS A 235 9.03 3.79 20.70
CA CYS A 235 8.60 5.14 21.07
C CYS A 235 7.36 5.15 21.98
N ALA A 236 6.64 4.02 22.10
CA ALA A 236 5.49 3.83 22.96
C ALA A 236 4.43 4.95 22.88
N PRO A 237 3.98 5.36 21.66
CA PRO A 237 2.88 6.31 21.54
C PRO A 237 1.59 5.68 22.07
N THR A 238 0.65 6.51 22.55
CA THR A 238 -0.69 6.07 22.96
C THR A 238 -1.62 5.88 21.76
N GLU A 239 -1.39 6.67 20.71
CA GLU A 239 -2.05 6.54 19.40
C GLU A 239 -1.00 6.64 18.30
N LEU A 240 -1.15 5.84 17.27
CA LEU A 240 -0.26 5.83 16.11
C LEU A 240 -1.05 5.52 14.84
N SER A 241 -0.76 6.27 13.79
CA SER A 241 -1.14 5.94 12.42
C SER A 241 0.09 6.04 11.51
N VAL A 242 0.30 5.03 10.69
CA VAL A 242 1.35 5.01 9.67
C VAL A 242 0.69 4.80 8.31
N TYR A 243 0.92 5.74 7.40
CA TYR A 243 0.39 5.72 6.04
C TYR A 243 1.51 5.92 5.03
N ALA A 244 1.75 4.95 4.16
CA ALA A 244 2.70 5.11 3.07
C ALA A 244 1.95 5.30 1.75
N ARG A 245 2.39 6.31 0.98
CA ARG A 245 1.91 6.59 -0.37
C ARG A 245 3.03 6.27 -1.35
N TYR A 246 2.93 5.10 -1.98
CA TYR A 246 3.91 4.64 -2.96
C TYR A 246 3.62 5.19 -4.35
N MET A 247 4.68 5.39 -5.13
CA MET A 247 4.53 5.73 -6.54
C MET A 247 3.90 4.58 -7.33
N ARG A 248 3.14 4.92 -8.36
CA ARG A 248 2.56 3.90 -9.25
C ARG A 248 3.61 3.21 -10.11
N ARG A 249 3.41 1.91 -10.34
CA ARG A 249 4.13 1.10 -11.32
C ARG A 249 3.15 0.33 -12.21
N GLY A 250 3.27 0.50 -13.54
CA GLY A 250 2.35 -0.15 -14.47
C GLY A 250 0.88 0.23 -14.24
N GLY A 251 0.61 1.50 -13.96
CA GLY A 251 -0.73 2.03 -13.77
C GLY A 251 -1.37 1.71 -12.41
N LEU A 252 -0.64 1.10 -11.46
CA LEU A 252 -1.15 0.73 -10.13
C LEU A 252 -0.29 1.34 -9.03
N ASP A 253 -0.90 1.94 -8.02
CA ASP A 253 -0.26 2.26 -6.74
C ASP A 253 -0.84 1.43 -5.59
N ILE A 254 -0.06 1.23 -4.53
CA ILE A 254 -0.41 0.41 -3.37
C ILE A 254 -0.02 1.18 -2.12
N ASN A 255 -1.01 1.58 -1.33
CA ASN A 255 -0.86 2.52 -0.24
C ASN A 255 -1.38 1.94 1.08
N PRO A 256 -0.54 1.22 1.83
CA PRO A 256 -0.95 0.62 3.10
C PRO A 256 -1.11 1.67 4.20
N PHE A 257 -2.16 1.49 5.01
CA PHE A 257 -2.46 2.28 6.20
C PHE A 257 -2.64 1.38 7.41
N ARG A 258 -1.97 1.69 8.52
CA ARG A 258 -2.12 1.00 9.81
C ARG A 258 -2.29 2.01 10.92
N SER A 259 -3.22 1.74 11.85
CA SER A 259 -3.54 2.67 12.93
C SER A 259 -4.00 1.93 14.19
N THR A 260 -3.80 2.57 15.35
CA THR A 260 -4.40 2.12 16.62
C THR A 260 -5.87 2.51 16.75
N VAL A 261 -6.34 3.54 16.01
CA VAL A 261 -7.65 4.16 16.23
C VAL A 261 -8.50 4.35 14.98
N GLN A 262 -7.88 4.48 13.81
CA GLN A 262 -8.57 4.76 12.54
C GLN A 262 -8.56 3.53 11.64
N THR A 263 -9.66 3.27 10.93
CA THR A 263 -9.76 2.16 9.99
C THR A 263 -9.48 2.56 8.54
N ILE A 264 -9.66 3.83 8.19
CA ILE A 264 -9.56 4.37 6.83
C ILE A 264 -8.59 5.57 6.83
N PRO A 265 -7.66 5.65 5.87
CA PRO A 265 -6.73 6.77 5.76
C PRO A 265 -7.41 8.04 5.23
N PRO A 266 -6.78 9.22 5.41
CA PRO A 266 -7.18 10.44 4.73
C PRO A 266 -7.18 10.27 3.21
N SER A 267 -8.21 10.84 2.55
CA SER A 267 -8.39 10.71 1.10
C SER A 267 -7.72 11.88 0.37
N TYR A 268 -6.55 11.63 -0.19
CA TYR A 268 -5.82 12.57 -1.05
C TYR A 268 -4.93 11.83 -2.04
N ARG A 269 -4.48 12.52 -3.08
CA ARG A 269 -3.50 12.03 -4.07
C ARG A 269 -2.29 12.94 -4.05
N GLN A 270 -1.12 12.38 -4.19
CA GLN A 270 0.13 13.14 -4.29
C GLN A 270 0.61 13.29 -5.73
N VAL A 271 1.52 14.22 -5.95
CA VAL A 271 2.14 14.46 -7.27
C VAL A 271 2.88 13.23 -7.84
N ARG A 272 3.25 12.28 -6.99
CA ARG A 272 3.91 11.01 -7.40
C ARG A 272 2.94 9.93 -7.90
N GLN A 273 1.64 10.16 -7.79
CA GLN A 273 0.60 9.14 -8.04
C GLN A 273 -0.31 9.51 -9.20
#